data_93a5d7e26d0fd14d17d5497c83926060
#
_entry.id   93a5d7e26d0fd14d17d5497c83926060
#
_cell.length_a   1.000
_cell.length_b   1.000
_cell.length_c   1.000
_cell.angle_alpha   90.00
_cell.angle_beta   90.00
_cell.angle_gamma   90.00
#
_symmetry.space_group_name_H-M   'P 1'
#
loop_
_entity.id
_entity.type
_entity.pdbx_description
1 polymer ?
#
loop_
_entity_poly.entity_id
_entity_poly.type
_entity_poly.pdbx_seq_one_letter_code
_entity_poly.pdbx_strand_id
1 'polypeptide(L)'
;MSDFELGEMDRRMACLTQSAVVEAITYDPPRVKVRVGDWVSDWLKWQAGAAGKVRHWRPPSVDEEVALWAPSGDLAGAFVAPGYYTEQHGGSGRSSPDETAIDYPDGAYEQYNHASHEYVLSVPAGGRIVFRIGGTEFELKADGATLRSAKLLADVPDSTFTGNTTTEKMLTFNGGMQGKPGDGGGVAMKIAGGAEFTDDVVAAGKSVSKHSHREQGDGERVSLPI
;
A
#
# COMPACT_ATOMS: atom_id res chain seq x y z
N MET A 1 35.32 33.58 -40.59
CA MET A 1 34.73 33.71 -39.26
C MET A 1 35.63 34.69 -38.51
N SER A 2 35.06 35.73 -37.93
CA SER A 2 35.84 36.68 -37.13
C SER A 2 36.15 36.09 -35.74
N ASP A 3 37.18 36.59 -35.05
CA ASP A 3 37.51 36.16 -33.68
C ASP A 3 36.32 36.38 -32.72
N PHE A 4 35.48 37.39 -32.97
CA PHE A 4 34.25 37.62 -32.22
C PHE A 4 33.21 36.49 -32.42
N GLU A 5 33.00 36.04 -33.66
CA GLU A 5 32.08 34.95 -33.98
C GLU A 5 32.54 33.62 -33.36
N LEU A 6 33.85 33.36 -33.35
CA LEU A 6 34.44 32.20 -32.71
C LEU A 6 34.27 32.26 -31.19
N GLY A 7 34.54 33.37 -30.55
CA GLY A 7 34.38 33.58 -29.12
C GLY A 7 32.92 33.43 -28.67
N GLU A 8 31.97 33.96 -29.44
CA GLU A 8 30.55 33.79 -29.14
C GLU A 8 30.08 32.35 -29.32
N MET A 9 30.58 31.63 -30.31
CA MET A 9 30.30 30.21 -30.49
C MET A 9 30.86 29.37 -29.34
N ASP A 10 32.09 29.64 -28.90
CA ASP A 10 32.68 28.95 -27.74
C ASP A 10 31.88 29.20 -26.45
N ARG A 11 31.47 30.46 -26.21
CA ARG A 11 30.60 30.81 -25.08
C ARG A 11 29.29 30.07 -25.12
N ARG A 12 28.61 30.01 -26.27
CA ARG A 12 27.34 29.28 -26.43
C ARG A 12 27.51 27.77 -26.21
N MET A 13 28.58 27.19 -26.75
CA MET A 13 28.88 25.77 -26.54
C MET A 13 29.12 25.46 -25.06
N ALA A 14 29.85 26.30 -24.34
CA ALA A 14 30.11 26.14 -22.92
C ALA A 14 28.81 26.23 -22.06
N CYS A 15 27.81 26.97 -22.54
CA CYS A 15 26.52 27.13 -21.85
C CYS A 15 25.48 26.08 -22.21
N LEU A 16 25.70 25.21 -23.22
CA LEU A 16 24.70 24.23 -23.65
C LEU A 16 24.25 23.29 -22.53
N THR A 17 25.20 22.82 -21.73
CA THR A 17 24.95 21.92 -20.59
C THR A 17 25.95 22.20 -19.49
N GLN A 18 25.48 22.38 -18.28
CA GLN A 18 26.32 22.61 -17.09
C GLN A 18 25.77 21.81 -15.90
N SER A 19 26.68 21.40 -15.02
CA SER A 19 26.25 20.91 -13.68
C SER A 19 25.86 22.14 -12.85
N ALA A 20 24.74 22.04 -12.14
CA ALA A 20 24.19 23.08 -11.31
C ALA A 20 23.59 22.48 -10.03
N VAL A 21 23.48 23.28 -8.98
CA VAL A 21 22.88 22.89 -7.72
C VAL A 21 21.59 23.67 -7.51
N VAL A 22 20.54 23.01 -7.07
CA VAL A 22 19.24 23.64 -6.79
C VAL A 22 19.38 24.58 -5.59
N GLU A 23 19.12 25.86 -5.80
CA GLU A 23 19.22 26.91 -4.79
C GLU A 23 17.86 27.21 -4.14
N ALA A 24 16.78 27.22 -4.93
CA ALA A 24 15.43 27.51 -4.44
C ALA A 24 14.36 26.85 -5.33
N ILE A 25 13.21 26.55 -4.74
CA ILE A 25 12.06 25.92 -5.41
C ILE A 25 10.79 26.70 -5.11
N THR A 26 9.93 26.85 -6.12
CA THR A 26 8.53 27.23 -5.96
C THR A 26 7.63 26.18 -6.59
N TYR A 27 6.49 25.91 -5.98
CA TYR A 27 5.57 24.86 -6.42
C TYR A 27 4.37 25.37 -7.20
N ASP A 28 4.08 26.69 -7.11
CA ASP A 28 3.01 27.35 -7.86
C ASP A 28 3.45 28.77 -8.31
N PRO A 29 3.79 28.95 -9.58
CA PRO A 29 4.03 27.92 -10.60
C PRO A 29 5.28 27.06 -10.28
N PRO A 30 5.35 25.80 -10.77
CA PRO A 30 6.49 24.93 -10.52
C PRO A 30 7.75 25.46 -11.22
N ARG A 31 8.73 25.94 -10.44
CA ARG A 31 10.00 26.50 -10.90
C ARG A 31 11.11 26.26 -9.90
N VAL A 32 12.33 26.30 -10.39
CA VAL A 32 13.56 26.23 -9.60
C VAL A 32 14.50 27.38 -9.94
N LYS A 33 15.32 27.77 -8.98
CA LYS A 33 16.56 28.49 -9.21
C LYS A 33 17.73 27.56 -9.01
N VAL A 34 18.74 27.66 -9.85
CA VAL A 34 19.96 26.86 -9.73
C VAL A 34 21.18 27.76 -9.67
N ARG A 35 22.21 27.25 -9.01
CA ARG A 35 23.50 27.92 -8.85
C ARG A 35 24.59 27.16 -9.64
N VAL A 36 25.39 27.91 -10.40
CA VAL A 36 26.59 27.42 -11.08
C VAL A 36 27.75 28.32 -10.66
N GLY A 37 28.64 27.82 -9.82
CA GLY A 37 29.66 28.69 -9.17
C GLY A 37 28.99 29.79 -8.35
N ASP A 38 29.34 31.07 -8.66
CA ASP A 38 28.76 32.23 -8.00
C ASP A 38 27.49 32.78 -8.69
N TRP A 39 27.13 32.22 -9.84
CA TRP A 39 25.95 32.66 -10.58
C TRP A 39 24.69 31.88 -10.15
N VAL A 40 23.59 32.62 -9.92
CA VAL A 40 22.27 32.09 -9.64
C VAL A 40 21.31 32.45 -10.77
N SER A 41 20.56 31.45 -11.25
CA SER A 41 19.61 31.63 -12.34
C SER A 41 18.36 32.43 -11.93
N ASP A 42 17.60 32.92 -12.91
CA ASP A 42 16.17 33.19 -12.73
C ASP A 42 15.37 31.88 -12.52
N TRP A 43 14.03 32.02 -12.36
CA TRP A 43 13.13 30.90 -12.19
C TRP A 43 13.00 30.07 -13.48
N LEU A 44 13.57 28.86 -13.49
CA LEU A 44 13.60 27.93 -14.59
C LEU A 44 12.53 26.84 -14.43
N LYS A 45 12.18 26.18 -15.53
CA LYS A 45 11.38 24.96 -15.52
C LYS A 45 12.26 23.77 -15.14
N TRP A 46 11.70 22.75 -14.49
CA TRP A 46 12.38 21.46 -14.41
C TRP A 46 11.68 20.41 -15.28
N GLN A 47 12.45 19.44 -15.74
CA GLN A 47 11.97 18.30 -16.48
C GLN A 47 11.28 17.32 -15.54
N ALA A 48 10.07 16.88 -15.90
CA ALA A 48 9.35 15.79 -15.25
C ALA A 48 9.32 14.56 -16.16
N GLY A 49 9.09 13.37 -15.59
CA GLY A 49 8.91 12.14 -16.36
C GLY A 49 7.73 12.19 -17.33
N ALA A 50 6.67 12.94 -16.97
CA ALA A 50 5.54 13.26 -17.85
C ALA A 50 4.90 14.58 -17.41
N ALA A 51 4.51 15.45 -18.37
CA ALA A 51 3.95 16.77 -18.11
C ALA A 51 2.78 17.13 -19.05
N GLY A 52 2.11 16.13 -19.66
CA GLY A 52 0.94 16.29 -20.52
C GLY A 52 -0.39 16.01 -19.77
N LYS A 53 -1.25 15.18 -20.37
CA LYS A 53 -2.46 14.66 -19.70
C LYS A 53 -2.10 13.77 -18.51
N VAL A 54 -1.08 12.92 -18.64
CA VAL A 54 -0.42 12.23 -17.52
C VAL A 54 0.65 13.15 -16.99
N ARG A 55 0.79 13.25 -15.67
CA ARG A 55 1.77 14.11 -15.01
C ARG A 55 2.47 13.32 -13.91
N HIS A 56 3.81 13.44 -13.89
CA HIS A 56 4.62 12.96 -12.78
C HIS A 56 5.02 14.16 -11.92
N TRP A 57 4.70 14.11 -10.64
CA TRP A 57 5.06 15.13 -9.69
C TRP A 57 6.20 14.62 -8.80
N ARG A 58 7.42 15.04 -9.11
CA ARG A 58 8.62 14.84 -8.31
C ARG A 58 9.43 16.15 -8.39
N PRO A 59 9.21 17.10 -7.48
CA PRO A 59 10.03 18.31 -7.42
C PRO A 59 11.48 17.94 -7.07
N PRO A 60 12.48 18.64 -7.63
CA PRO A 60 13.86 18.54 -7.16
C PRO A 60 13.94 18.99 -5.69
N SER A 61 15.00 18.57 -5.00
CA SER A 61 15.29 19.03 -3.64
C SER A 61 16.27 20.20 -3.67
N VAL A 62 16.22 21.09 -2.67
CA VAL A 62 17.29 22.06 -2.47
C VAL A 62 18.59 21.30 -2.23
N ASP A 63 19.70 21.79 -2.75
CA ASP A 63 21.02 21.16 -2.80
C ASP A 63 21.15 19.94 -3.72
N GLU A 64 20.07 19.53 -4.43
CA GLU A 64 20.17 18.47 -5.45
C GLU A 64 21.03 18.95 -6.62
N GLU A 65 21.98 18.13 -7.04
CA GLU A 65 22.77 18.39 -8.26
C GLU A 65 21.97 17.99 -9.50
N VAL A 66 21.96 18.89 -10.48
CA VAL A 66 21.08 18.80 -11.65
C VAL A 66 21.83 19.23 -12.92
N ALA A 67 21.36 18.80 -14.09
CA ALA A 67 21.83 19.35 -15.34
C ALA A 67 21.05 20.63 -15.71
N LEU A 68 21.75 21.73 -15.91
CA LEU A 68 21.21 22.90 -16.54
C LEU A 68 21.40 22.79 -18.07
N TRP A 69 20.29 22.78 -18.78
CA TRP A 69 20.27 22.73 -20.24
C TRP A 69 19.84 24.08 -20.79
N ALA A 70 20.68 24.69 -21.64
CA ALA A 70 20.39 25.94 -22.32
C ALA A 70 20.38 25.73 -23.85
N PRO A 71 19.22 25.52 -24.49
CA PRO A 71 19.14 25.35 -25.93
C PRO A 71 19.82 26.52 -26.68
N SER A 72 20.67 26.18 -27.62
CA SER A 72 21.49 27.16 -28.36
C SER A 72 22.44 28.02 -27.49
N GLY A 73 22.72 27.60 -26.25
CA GLY A 73 23.51 28.32 -25.27
C GLY A 73 22.83 29.59 -24.74
N ASP A 74 21.51 29.69 -24.87
CA ASP A 74 20.71 30.81 -24.36
C ASP A 74 20.08 30.44 -23.00
N LEU A 75 20.59 31.08 -21.95
CA LEU A 75 20.10 30.83 -20.57
C LEU A 75 18.67 31.32 -20.35
N ALA A 76 18.13 32.23 -21.19
CA ALA A 76 16.73 32.67 -21.08
C ALA A 76 15.72 31.55 -21.40
N GLY A 77 16.12 30.59 -22.26
CA GLY A 77 15.36 29.42 -22.60
C GLY A 77 15.72 28.15 -21.80
N ALA A 78 16.56 28.29 -20.79
CA ALA A 78 17.08 27.15 -20.05
C ALA A 78 16.03 26.40 -19.25
N PHE A 79 16.30 25.12 -19.01
CA PHE A 79 15.53 24.25 -18.13
C PHE A 79 16.46 23.29 -17.36
N VAL A 80 15.94 22.66 -16.33
CA VAL A 80 16.69 21.81 -15.41
C VAL A 80 16.25 20.36 -15.56
N ALA A 81 17.20 19.43 -15.68
CA ALA A 81 16.99 18.00 -15.62
C ALA A 81 17.58 17.46 -14.31
N PRO A 82 16.75 16.96 -13.36
CA PRO A 82 17.22 16.41 -12.09
C PRO A 82 17.87 15.03 -12.25
N GLY A 83 18.72 14.65 -11.28
CA GLY A 83 19.10 13.28 -11.06
C GLY A 83 20.55 12.89 -11.28
N TYR A 84 21.48 13.47 -10.53
CA TYR A 84 22.83 12.91 -10.38
C TYR A 84 23.01 12.33 -8.98
N TYR A 85 23.75 11.20 -8.90
CA TYR A 85 24.28 10.75 -7.62
C TYR A 85 25.50 11.57 -7.27
N THR A 86 25.55 12.07 -6.03
CA THR A 86 26.65 12.86 -5.49
C THR A 86 27.10 12.28 -4.16
N GLU A 87 28.19 12.82 -3.57
CA GLU A 87 28.61 12.41 -2.23
C GLU A 87 27.54 12.78 -1.18
N GLN A 88 26.82 13.90 -1.36
CA GLN A 88 25.75 14.34 -0.47
C GLN A 88 24.45 13.57 -0.72
N HIS A 89 24.13 13.24 -1.97
CA HIS A 89 22.94 12.54 -2.40
C HIS A 89 23.33 11.25 -3.16
N GLY A 90 23.76 10.25 -2.42
CA GLY A 90 24.17 8.94 -2.96
C GLY A 90 22.99 8.04 -3.34
N GLY A 91 23.28 6.81 -3.70
CA GLY A 91 22.30 5.81 -4.13
C GLY A 91 21.46 5.17 -3.01
N SER A 92 21.13 5.89 -1.94
CA SER A 92 20.32 5.42 -0.79
C SER A 92 20.78 4.08 -0.16
N GLY A 93 22.06 3.71 -0.33
CA GLY A 93 22.63 2.45 0.18
C GLY A 93 22.30 1.23 -0.66
N ARG A 94 21.58 1.39 -1.77
CA ARG A 94 21.25 0.30 -2.69
C ARG A 94 22.41 0.03 -3.65
N SER A 95 22.68 -1.26 -3.90
CA SER A 95 23.78 -1.68 -4.76
C SER A 95 23.47 -2.94 -5.60
N SER A 96 22.27 -3.48 -5.50
CA SER A 96 21.86 -4.66 -6.28
C SER A 96 21.49 -4.26 -7.71
N PRO A 97 21.99 -4.94 -8.75
CA PRO A 97 21.56 -4.76 -10.12
C PRO A 97 20.16 -5.32 -10.39
N ASP A 98 19.64 -6.17 -9.50
CA ASP A 98 18.39 -6.90 -9.68
C ASP A 98 17.16 -6.16 -9.12
N GLU A 99 17.36 -4.96 -8.60
CA GLU A 99 16.27 -4.18 -8.00
C GLU A 99 16.05 -2.81 -8.66
N THR A 100 14.80 -2.41 -8.69
CA THR A 100 14.36 -1.05 -9.00
C THR A 100 13.60 -0.53 -7.79
N ALA A 101 13.93 0.67 -7.31
CA ALA A 101 13.30 1.22 -6.11
C ALA A 101 13.12 2.74 -6.17
N ILE A 102 12.19 3.23 -5.35
CA ILE A 102 12.03 4.64 -4.98
C ILE A 102 12.09 4.72 -3.46
N ASP A 103 13.04 5.49 -2.93
CA ASP A 103 13.19 5.73 -1.51
C ASP A 103 12.71 7.15 -1.16
N TYR A 104 11.96 7.27 -0.05
CA TYR A 104 11.41 8.54 0.43
C TYR A 104 12.16 9.02 1.68
N PRO A 105 12.20 10.35 1.95
CA PRO A 105 12.98 10.90 3.07
C PRO A 105 12.55 10.43 4.45
N ASP A 106 11.31 9.97 4.60
CA ASP A 106 10.76 9.44 5.87
C ASP A 106 11.05 7.95 6.10
N GLY A 107 11.77 7.30 5.16
CA GLY A 107 12.08 5.88 5.18
C GLY A 107 11.01 4.98 4.53
N ALA A 108 9.95 5.56 3.95
CA ALA A 108 9.08 4.81 3.06
C ALA A 108 9.83 4.43 1.79
N TYR A 109 9.45 3.30 1.17
CA TYR A 109 10.01 2.92 -0.14
C TYR A 109 9.05 2.00 -0.89
N GLU A 110 9.21 1.98 -2.22
CA GLU A 110 8.71 0.93 -3.08
C GLU A 110 9.89 0.27 -3.81
N GLN A 111 9.84 -1.04 -3.99
CA GLN A 111 10.90 -1.82 -4.58
C GLN A 111 10.32 -3.01 -5.35
N TYR A 112 10.89 -3.28 -6.51
CA TYR A 112 10.73 -4.55 -7.20
C TYR A 112 12.08 -5.21 -7.39
N ASN A 113 12.21 -6.46 -6.93
CA ASN A 113 13.38 -7.29 -7.17
C ASN A 113 13.01 -8.38 -8.19
N HIS A 114 13.63 -8.33 -9.37
CA HIS A 114 13.30 -9.24 -10.46
C HIS A 114 13.96 -10.62 -10.33
N ALA A 115 14.97 -10.80 -9.47
CA ALA A 115 15.57 -12.10 -9.20
C ALA A 115 14.74 -12.92 -8.19
N SER A 116 14.18 -12.27 -7.14
CA SER A 116 13.28 -12.90 -6.17
C SER A 116 11.81 -12.84 -6.58
N HIS A 117 11.45 -12.05 -7.60
CA HIS A 117 10.07 -11.75 -8.02
C HIS A 117 9.22 -11.10 -6.92
N GLU A 118 9.83 -10.30 -6.07
CA GLU A 118 9.19 -9.67 -4.93
C GLU A 118 8.95 -8.18 -5.19
N TYR A 119 7.72 -7.72 -4.94
CA TYR A 119 7.36 -6.30 -4.90
C TYR A 119 7.05 -5.89 -3.47
N VAL A 120 7.76 -4.91 -2.95
CA VAL A 120 7.60 -4.39 -1.60
C VAL A 120 7.13 -2.95 -1.66
N LEU A 121 6.06 -2.63 -0.92
CA LEU A 121 5.65 -1.28 -0.59
C LEU A 121 5.69 -1.15 0.93
N SER A 122 6.59 -0.33 1.43
CA SER A 122 6.83 -0.15 2.87
C SER A 122 6.61 1.31 3.26
N VAL A 123 5.92 1.51 4.37
CA VAL A 123 5.76 2.82 5.01
C VAL A 123 6.12 2.72 6.49
N PRO A 124 6.70 3.78 7.11
CA PRO A 124 7.06 3.78 8.52
C PRO A 124 5.88 3.53 9.46
N ALA A 125 6.18 3.10 10.69
CA ALA A 125 5.18 2.96 11.74
C ALA A 125 4.42 4.28 11.95
N GLY A 126 3.09 4.21 12.04
CA GLY A 126 2.20 5.39 12.06
C GLY A 126 1.68 5.82 10.69
N GLY A 127 2.28 5.34 9.59
CA GLY A 127 1.76 5.48 8.25
C GLY A 127 0.67 4.46 7.89
N ARG A 128 0.20 4.52 6.66
CA ARG A 128 -0.81 3.60 6.13
C ARG A 128 -0.66 3.41 4.62
N ILE A 129 -1.09 2.26 4.13
CA ILE A 129 -1.25 1.99 2.71
C ILE A 129 -2.75 1.90 2.42
N VAL A 130 -3.22 2.60 1.41
CA VAL A 130 -4.66 2.64 1.05
C VAL A 130 -4.84 2.35 -0.43
N PHE A 131 -5.67 1.34 -0.72
CA PHE A 131 -6.18 1.08 -2.06
C PHE A 131 -7.64 1.53 -2.13
N ARG A 132 -7.97 2.43 -3.07
CA ARG A 132 -9.31 3.01 -3.17
C ARG A 132 -9.84 2.98 -4.59
N ILE A 133 -11.08 2.50 -4.73
CA ILE A 133 -11.83 2.51 -5.99
C ILE A 133 -13.26 2.93 -5.66
N GLY A 134 -13.66 4.15 -6.01
CA GLY A 134 -14.96 4.68 -5.63
C GLY A 134 -15.20 4.62 -4.14
N GLY A 135 -16.24 3.91 -3.72
CA GLY A 135 -16.59 3.70 -2.29
C GLY A 135 -15.92 2.51 -1.63
N THR A 136 -15.15 1.70 -2.37
CA THR A 136 -14.41 0.56 -1.81
C THR A 136 -13.02 1.00 -1.39
N GLU A 137 -12.62 0.61 -0.18
CA GLU A 137 -11.32 0.94 0.40
C GLU A 137 -10.73 -0.27 1.15
N PHE A 138 -9.47 -0.58 0.86
CA PHE A 138 -8.66 -1.49 1.66
C PHE A 138 -7.50 -0.70 2.28
N GLU A 139 -7.47 -0.63 3.59
CA GLU A 139 -6.48 0.11 4.38
C GLU A 139 -5.64 -0.87 5.21
N LEU A 140 -4.32 -0.69 5.15
CA LEU A 140 -3.34 -1.41 5.97
C LEU A 140 -2.64 -0.42 6.90
N LYS A 141 -2.57 -0.75 8.18
CA LYS A 141 -1.84 -0.04 9.23
C LYS A 141 -1.02 -1.03 10.06
N ALA A 142 -0.11 -0.52 10.89
CA ALA A 142 0.68 -1.35 11.80
C ALA A 142 -0.19 -2.15 12.80
N ASP A 143 -1.35 -1.64 13.17
CA ASP A 143 -2.28 -2.22 14.14
C ASP A 143 -3.42 -3.02 13.51
N GLY A 144 -3.51 -3.09 12.17
CA GLY A 144 -4.54 -3.88 11.52
C GLY A 144 -4.81 -3.57 10.06
N ALA A 145 -5.74 -4.34 9.50
CA ALA A 145 -6.25 -4.17 8.15
C ALA A 145 -7.77 -3.95 8.17
N THR A 146 -8.25 -3.05 7.33
CA THR A 146 -9.69 -2.76 7.20
C THR A 146 -10.11 -2.82 5.75
N LEU A 147 -11.16 -3.58 5.45
CA LEU A 147 -11.84 -3.57 4.16
C LEU A 147 -13.23 -2.95 4.32
N ARG A 148 -13.49 -1.86 3.62
CA ARG A 148 -14.81 -1.25 3.47
C ARG A 148 -15.30 -1.48 2.05
N SER A 149 -16.40 -2.22 1.92
CA SER A 149 -16.97 -2.54 0.61
C SER A 149 -18.45 -2.86 0.76
N ALA A 150 -19.23 -2.65 -0.29
CA ALA A 150 -20.63 -3.06 -0.32
C ALA A 150 -20.80 -4.59 -0.32
N LYS A 151 -19.79 -5.32 -0.82
CA LYS A 151 -19.81 -6.79 -0.89
C LYS A 151 -18.38 -7.33 -0.84
N LEU A 152 -18.17 -8.42 -0.12
CA LEU A 152 -16.98 -9.26 -0.17
C LEU A 152 -17.39 -10.68 -0.62
N LEU A 153 -16.73 -11.19 -1.63
CA LEU A 153 -16.77 -12.60 -2.01
C LEU A 153 -15.36 -13.17 -1.82
N ALA A 154 -15.24 -14.17 -0.96
CA ALA A 154 -14.01 -14.98 -0.83
C ALA A 154 -14.30 -16.35 -1.47
N ASP A 155 -13.80 -16.57 -2.68
CA ASP A 155 -13.89 -17.85 -3.40
C ASP A 155 -12.56 -18.59 -3.19
N VAL A 156 -12.48 -19.28 -2.07
CA VAL A 156 -11.29 -20.01 -1.62
C VAL A 156 -11.68 -21.39 -1.09
N PRO A 157 -10.93 -22.47 -1.39
CA PRO A 157 -11.22 -23.81 -0.87
C PRO A 157 -11.22 -23.87 0.65
N ASP A 158 -10.26 -23.19 1.30
CA ASP A 158 -10.08 -23.17 2.74
C ASP A 158 -9.84 -21.75 3.26
N SER A 159 -10.47 -21.40 4.37
CA SER A 159 -10.22 -20.17 5.11
C SER A 159 -10.04 -20.45 6.60
N THR A 160 -9.05 -19.83 7.23
CA THR A 160 -8.77 -20.03 8.65
C THR A 160 -8.73 -18.68 9.38
N PHE A 161 -9.52 -18.59 10.46
CA PHE A 161 -9.48 -17.48 11.40
C PHE A 161 -8.91 -17.99 12.73
N THR A 162 -7.73 -17.48 13.12
CA THR A 162 -7.03 -17.93 14.35
C THR A 162 -7.53 -17.22 15.62
N GLY A 163 -8.29 -16.14 15.46
CA GLY A 163 -8.87 -15.36 16.54
C GLY A 163 -10.40 -15.46 16.60
N ASN A 164 -10.99 -14.61 17.41
CA ASN A 164 -12.44 -14.49 17.51
C ASN A 164 -13.04 -13.88 16.26
N THR A 165 -14.18 -14.40 15.82
CA THR A 165 -14.94 -13.85 14.69
C THR A 165 -16.29 -13.34 15.21
N THR A 166 -16.64 -12.10 14.89
CA THR A 166 -17.94 -11.51 15.19
C THR A 166 -18.71 -11.24 13.91
N THR A 167 -19.95 -11.69 13.85
CA THR A 167 -20.88 -11.41 12.75
C THR A 167 -22.09 -10.67 13.34
N GLU A 168 -22.26 -9.40 12.93
CA GLU A 168 -23.33 -8.52 13.47
C GLU A 168 -24.72 -8.83 12.91
N LYS A 169 -24.79 -9.52 11.79
CA LYS A 169 -26.04 -9.90 11.11
C LYS A 169 -26.13 -11.41 10.99
N MET A 170 -27.02 -11.89 10.13
CA MET A 170 -27.23 -13.31 9.92
C MET A 170 -25.98 -14.00 9.36
N LEU A 171 -25.62 -15.13 9.96
CA LEU A 171 -24.58 -16.05 9.48
C LEU A 171 -25.24 -17.35 9.01
N THR A 172 -24.95 -17.76 7.78
CA THR A 172 -25.50 -18.99 7.19
C THR A 172 -24.40 -20.01 6.93
N PHE A 173 -24.60 -21.24 7.34
CA PHE A 173 -23.74 -22.39 7.05
C PHE A 173 -24.47 -23.39 6.16
N ASN A 174 -24.03 -23.56 4.91
CA ASN A 174 -24.67 -24.50 3.98
C ASN A 174 -24.10 -25.92 4.08
N GLY A 175 -22.87 -26.08 4.60
CA GLY A 175 -22.17 -27.34 4.75
C GLY A 175 -22.13 -27.88 6.19
N GLY A 176 -22.85 -27.22 7.10
CA GLY A 176 -22.85 -27.59 8.52
C GLY A 176 -21.85 -26.82 9.37
N MET A 177 -21.82 -27.09 10.65
CA MET A 177 -20.95 -26.47 11.65
C MET A 177 -20.40 -27.52 12.59
N GLN A 178 -19.09 -27.51 12.83
CA GLN A 178 -18.43 -28.37 13.83
C GLN A 178 -17.69 -27.48 14.83
N GLY A 179 -17.89 -27.72 16.10
CA GLY A 179 -17.20 -27.02 17.19
C GLY A 179 -16.63 -28.00 18.21
N LYS A 180 -15.51 -27.62 18.83
CA LYS A 180 -14.93 -28.32 19.98
C LYS A 180 -14.65 -27.30 21.09
N PRO A 181 -14.65 -27.72 22.38
CA PRO A 181 -14.21 -26.84 23.46
C PRO A 181 -12.78 -26.37 23.24
N GLY A 182 -12.44 -25.16 23.73
CA GLY A 182 -11.05 -24.70 23.80
C GLY A 182 -10.20 -25.57 24.74
N ASP A 183 -8.89 -25.32 24.77
CA ASP A 183 -7.89 -26.10 25.50
C ASP A 183 -8.16 -26.17 27.03
N GLY A 184 -8.91 -25.20 27.59
CA GLY A 184 -9.37 -25.21 28.98
C GLY A 184 -10.65 -25.98 29.24
N GLY A 185 -11.19 -26.68 28.25
CA GLY A 185 -12.53 -27.32 28.34
C GLY A 185 -13.66 -26.29 28.26
N GLY A 186 -14.88 -26.71 28.59
CA GLY A 186 -16.06 -25.82 28.63
C GLY A 186 -17.09 -26.12 27.52
N VAL A 187 -17.94 -25.15 27.24
CA VAL A 187 -19.05 -25.28 26.30
C VAL A 187 -18.58 -24.93 24.89
N ALA A 188 -18.74 -25.88 23.94
CA ALA A 188 -18.39 -25.66 22.54
C ALA A 188 -19.32 -24.64 21.82
N MET A 189 -20.58 -24.53 22.25
CA MET A 189 -21.57 -23.61 21.72
C MET A 189 -22.51 -23.11 22.84
N LYS A 190 -22.71 -21.80 22.94
CA LYS A 190 -23.68 -21.20 23.87
C LYS A 190 -24.62 -20.29 23.06
N ILE A 191 -25.92 -20.53 23.20
CA ILE A 191 -26.96 -19.73 22.57
C ILE A 191 -27.68 -18.95 23.66
N ALA A 192 -27.70 -17.63 23.61
CA ALA A 192 -28.48 -16.79 24.48
C ALA A 192 -29.74 -16.33 23.70
N GLY A 193 -30.73 -17.22 23.65
CA GLY A 193 -31.96 -17.04 22.87
C GLY A 193 -32.59 -18.40 22.55
N GLY A 194 -33.61 -18.40 21.70
CA GLY A 194 -34.22 -19.65 21.22
C GLY A 194 -33.39 -20.32 20.14
N ALA A 195 -33.63 -21.63 19.98
CA ALA A 195 -33.14 -22.41 18.84
C ALA A 195 -34.28 -23.25 18.28
N GLU A 196 -34.43 -23.29 16.95
CA GLU A 196 -35.38 -24.10 16.25
C GLU A 196 -34.63 -25.19 15.46
N PHE A 197 -35.08 -26.42 15.61
CA PHE A 197 -34.52 -27.57 14.91
C PHE A 197 -35.62 -28.21 14.09
N THR A 198 -35.42 -28.32 12.79
CA THR A 198 -36.38 -28.94 11.86
C THR A 198 -36.30 -30.46 11.90
N ASP A 199 -35.27 -31.02 12.54
CA ASP A 199 -35.05 -32.43 12.72
C ASP A 199 -34.66 -32.71 14.19
N ASP A 200 -34.40 -33.97 14.54
CA ASP A 200 -34.11 -34.41 15.90
C ASP A 200 -32.75 -33.90 16.40
N VAL A 201 -32.69 -33.62 17.69
CA VAL A 201 -31.43 -33.29 18.40
C VAL A 201 -30.98 -34.55 19.17
N VAL A 202 -29.76 -35.00 18.96
CA VAL A 202 -29.17 -36.12 19.67
C VAL A 202 -28.17 -35.62 20.70
N ALA A 203 -28.43 -35.88 21.97
CA ALA A 203 -27.53 -35.52 23.08
C ALA A 203 -27.01 -36.78 23.76
N ALA A 204 -25.68 -36.99 23.80
CA ALA A 204 -25.03 -38.18 24.36
C ALA A 204 -25.62 -39.51 23.81
N GLY A 205 -25.91 -39.54 22.52
CA GLY A 205 -26.46 -40.72 21.85
C GLY A 205 -27.98 -40.96 22.08
N LYS A 206 -28.67 -40.02 22.73
CA LYS A 206 -30.12 -40.13 22.97
C LYS A 206 -30.86 -39.04 22.20
N SER A 207 -31.92 -39.43 21.46
CA SER A 207 -32.85 -38.54 20.81
C SER A 207 -33.59 -37.66 21.80
N VAL A 208 -33.66 -36.36 21.57
CA VAL A 208 -34.46 -35.45 22.41
C VAL A 208 -35.95 -35.60 22.10
N SER A 209 -36.32 -35.79 20.84
CA SER A 209 -37.71 -35.90 20.41
C SER A 209 -38.32 -37.30 20.55
N LYS A 210 -37.48 -38.35 20.58
CA LYS A 210 -37.95 -39.77 20.53
C LYS A 210 -37.53 -40.62 21.75
N HIS A 211 -36.92 -39.98 22.79
CA HIS A 211 -36.59 -40.75 24.01
C HIS A 211 -37.84 -41.01 24.87
N SER A 212 -37.80 -42.07 25.65
CA SER A 212 -38.83 -42.41 26.62
C SER A 212 -38.20 -42.80 27.96
N HIS A 213 -38.98 -42.64 29.02
CA HIS A 213 -38.58 -43.00 30.35
C HIS A 213 -39.38 -44.29 30.80
N ARG A 214 -38.85 -44.99 31.74
CA ARG A 214 -39.63 -46.00 32.44
C ARG A 214 -40.21 -45.39 33.70
N GLU A 215 -41.46 -45.64 33.92
CA GLU A 215 -42.11 -45.29 35.16
C GLU A 215 -41.55 -46.12 36.32
N GLN A 216 -41.52 -45.58 37.57
CA GLN A 216 -41.00 -46.30 38.74
C GLN A 216 -42.04 -47.21 39.40
N GLY A 217 -43.31 -47.08 39.04
CA GLY A 217 -44.40 -47.91 39.63
C GLY A 217 -44.48 -49.32 39.08
N ASP A 218 -44.87 -49.47 37.82
CA ASP A 218 -45.05 -50.78 37.18
C ASP A 218 -43.90 -51.10 36.17
N GLY A 219 -42.95 -50.18 35.91
CA GLY A 219 -41.84 -50.42 35.02
C GLY A 219 -42.19 -50.25 33.52
N GLU A 220 -43.38 -49.82 33.20
CA GLU A 220 -43.84 -49.60 31.86
C GLU A 220 -43.22 -48.29 31.27
N ARG A 221 -43.23 -48.11 29.95
CA ARG A 221 -42.75 -46.93 29.28
C ARG A 221 -43.80 -45.85 29.33
N VAL A 222 -43.41 -44.65 29.78
CA VAL A 222 -44.23 -43.48 29.63
C VAL A 222 -44.27 -42.99 28.15
N SER A 223 -45.28 -42.20 27.82
CA SER A 223 -45.42 -41.59 26.48
C SER A 223 -44.19 -40.84 26.05
N LEU A 224 -44.01 -40.69 24.72
CA LEU A 224 -43.02 -39.78 24.16
C LEU A 224 -43.33 -38.34 24.57
N PRO A 225 -42.31 -37.45 24.62
CA PRO A 225 -42.54 -36.04 24.81
C PRO A 225 -43.51 -35.50 23.73
N ILE A 226 -44.50 -34.71 24.17
CA ILE A 226 -45.46 -34.03 23.29
C ILE A 226 -44.95 -32.63 22.91
#